data_f88e86f3717f85cdf1ddcd81561bcb51
#
_entry.id   f88e86f3717f85cdf1ddcd81561bcb51
#
_cell.length_a   1.000
_cell.length_b   1.000
_cell.length_c   1.000
_cell.angle_alpha   90.00
_cell.angle_beta   90.00
_cell.angle_gamma   90.00
#
_symmetry.space_group_name_H-M   'P 1'
#
loop_
_entity.id
_entity.type
_entity.pdbx_description
1 polymer ?
#
loop_
_entity_poly.entity_id
_entity_poly.type
_entity_poly.pdbx_seq_one_letter_code
_entity_poly.pdbx_strand_id
1 'polypeptide(L)'
;NGSRCIAYLISKENNQRFINLKAEKKILEAEILSEKNVRIDMGLPKFDKTEDIPLIEGLNPRKVSIDFLEKEYGNGYCVNVGNPHIIYFVKDCEKVDIKKIGPKVENYHFFPERVNVTFAEVADDCTNIKVNVWERGAGQTKACGTAACATVVAGYLNQLTNKSCNVHFKEGALEIVFDMGGGKVYMTGPVSDIK
;
A
#
# COMPACT_ATOMS: atom_id res chain seq x y z
N ASN A 1 5.23 -8.87 -3.72
CA ASN A 1 6.32 -9.82 -3.47
C ASN A 1 6.82 -10.46 -4.77
N GLY A 2 5.92 -10.99 -5.60
CA GLY A 2 6.30 -11.65 -6.85
C GLY A 2 7.22 -10.85 -7.76
N SER A 3 6.93 -9.57 -7.97
CA SER A 3 7.77 -8.71 -8.84
C SER A 3 9.20 -8.59 -8.32
N ARG A 4 9.43 -8.48 -6.99
CA ARG A 4 10.78 -8.45 -6.42
C ARG A 4 11.52 -9.78 -6.64
N CYS A 5 10.84 -10.90 -6.40
CA CYS A 5 11.43 -12.22 -6.60
C CYS A 5 11.78 -12.46 -8.08
N ILE A 6 10.89 -12.14 -9.02
CA ILE A 6 11.15 -12.28 -10.45
C ILE A 6 12.31 -11.38 -10.90
N ALA A 7 12.33 -10.11 -10.48
CA ALA A 7 13.42 -9.20 -10.79
C ALA A 7 14.77 -9.73 -10.29
N TYR A 8 14.80 -10.25 -9.07
CA TYR A 8 16.01 -10.84 -8.49
C TYR A 8 16.50 -12.08 -9.27
N LEU A 9 15.61 -12.97 -9.67
CA LEU A 9 15.96 -14.15 -10.48
C LEU A 9 16.56 -13.73 -11.83
N ILE A 10 15.89 -12.85 -12.57
CA ILE A 10 16.38 -12.36 -13.86
C ILE A 10 17.74 -11.65 -13.70
N SER A 11 17.91 -10.89 -12.63
CA SER A 11 19.18 -10.24 -12.31
C SER A 11 20.32 -11.25 -12.11
N LYS A 12 20.05 -12.36 -11.40
CA LYS A 12 21.05 -13.43 -11.20
C LYS A 12 21.43 -14.13 -12.51
N GLU A 13 20.45 -14.38 -13.38
CA GLU A 13 20.69 -15.05 -14.67
C GLU A 13 21.48 -14.15 -15.65
N ASN A 14 21.16 -12.87 -15.68
CA ASN A 14 21.69 -11.92 -16.68
C ASN A 14 22.81 -11.02 -16.14
N ASN A 15 23.15 -11.12 -14.86
CA ASN A 15 24.09 -10.23 -14.16
C ASN A 15 23.75 -8.74 -14.35
N GLN A 16 22.46 -8.40 -14.28
CA GLN A 16 21.95 -7.04 -14.46
C GLN A 16 21.41 -6.49 -13.14
N ARG A 17 21.76 -5.24 -12.83
CA ARG A 17 21.26 -4.52 -11.65
C ARG A 17 19.86 -3.95 -11.85
N PHE A 18 19.55 -3.50 -13.05
CA PHE A 18 18.26 -2.87 -13.40
C PHE A 18 17.48 -3.80 -14.30
N ILE A 19 16.25 -4.09 -13.90
CA ILE A 19 15.35 -5.04 -14.57
C ILE A 19 14.02 -4.37 -14.86
N ASN A 20 13.56 -4.45 -16.10
CA ASN A 20 12.23 -4.01 -16.51
C ASN A 20 11.29 -5.21 -16.59
N LEU A 21 10.26 -5.22 -15.74
CA LEU A 21 9.23 -6.26 -15.71
C LEU A 21 7.98 -5.77 -16.42
N LYS A 22 7.56 -6.46 -17.47
CA LYS A 22 6.28 -6.19 -18.12
C LYS A 22 5.15 -6.79 -17.29
N ALA A 23 4.38 -5.95 -16.61
CA ALA A 23 3.11 -6.31 -16.00
C ALA A 23 1.97 -6.04 -17.01
N GLU A 24 0.77 -6.55 -16.72
CA GLU A 24 -0.38 -6.49 -17.65
C GLU A 24 -0.66 -5.08 -18.20
N LYS A 25 -0.57 -4.06 -17.35
CA LYS A 25 -0.92 -2.66 -17.70
C LYS A 25 0.23 -1.67 -17.60
N LYS A 26 1.41 -2.09 -17.13
CA LYS A 26 2.56 -1.19 -16.92
C LYS A 26 3.89 -1.93 -16.95
N ILE A 27 4.97 -1.19 -17.17
CA ILE A 27 6.33 -1.66 -16.91
C ILE A 27 6.70 -1.27 -15.48
N LEU A 28 7.22 -2.24 -14.72
CA LEU A 28 7.78 -2.03 -13.38
C LEU A 28 9.30 -2.01 -13.50
N GLU A 29 9.92 -0.93 -13.09
CA GLU A 29 11.36 -0.80 -13.01
C GLU A 29 11.83 -1.32 -11.64
N ALA A 30 12.73 -2.31 -11.67
CA ALA A 30 13.30 -2.90 -10.47
C ALA A 30 14.79 -2.64 -10.42
N GLU A 31 15.31 -2.32 -9.24
CA GLU A 31 16.72 -2.17 -8.95
C GLU A 31 17.13 -3.16 -7.86
N ILE A 32 18.19 -3.91 -8.12
CA ILE A 32 18.80 -4.81 -7.14
C ILE A 32 19.78 -3.99 -6.31
N LEU A 33 19.43 -3.72 -5.06
CA LEU A 33 20.25 -2.89 -4.16
C LEU A 33 21.38 -3.69 -3.52
N SER A 34 21.11 -4.94 -3.14
CA SER A 34 22.05 -5.85 -2.55
C SER A 34 21.58 -7.30 -2.74
N GLU A 35 22.34 -8.27 -2.21
CA GLU A 35 21.87 -9.65 -2.18
C GLU A 35 20.53 -9.73 -1.45
N LYS A 36 19.51 -10.23 -2.15
CA LYS A 36 18.14 -10.40 -1.65
C LYS A 36 17.39 -9.12 -1.24
N ASN A 37 17.83 -7.92 -1.67
CA ASN A 37 17.07 -6.69 -1.43
C ASN A 37 16.79 -5.96 -2.74
N VAL A 38 15.52 -5.76 -3.04
CA VAL A 38 15.06 -5.23 -4.33
C VAL A 38 14.14 -4.03 -4.13
N ARG A 39 14.43 -2.94 -4.85
CA ARG A 39 13.57 -1.77 -4.98
C ARG A 39 12.72 -1.88 -6.24
N ILE A 40 11.45 -1.55 -6.14
CA ILE A 40 10.52 -1.44 -7.27
C ILE A 40 9.99 -0.01 -7.37
N ASP A 41 10.02 0.57 -8.57
CA ASP A 41 9.26 1.77 -8.89
C ASP A 41 7.79 1.40 -9.06
N MET A 42 6.96 1.85 -8.11
CA MET A 42 5.52 1.60 -8.12
C MET A 42 4.74 2.60 -8.98
N GLY A 43 5.41 3.67 -9.44
CA GLY A 43 4.85 4.74 -10.26
C GLY A 43 4.18 5.85 -9.43
N LEU A 44 3.35 6.64 -10.12
CA LEU A 44 2.65 7.78 -9.53
C LEU A 44 1.39 7.32 -8.79
N PRO A 45 1.24 7.63 -7.50
CA PRO A 45 0.00 7.38 -6.78
C PRO A 45 -1.07 8.38 -7.20
N LYS A 46 -2.34 7.97 -7.15
CA LYS A 46 -3.50 8.81 -7.43
C LYS A 46 -4.34 8.94 -6.16
N PHE A 47 -4.73 10.15 -5.78
CA PHE A 47 -5.40 10.41 -4.49
C PHE A 47 -6.30 11.65 -4.49
N ASP A 48 -6.43 12.36 -5.62
CA ASP A 48 -7.16 13.64 -5.68
C ASP A 48 -8.53 13.53 -6.35
N LYS A 49 -8.70 12.59 -7.28
CA LYS A 49 -9.91 12.48 -8.09
C LYS A 49 -10.63 11.16 -7.87
N THR A 50 -11.95 11.21 -7.83
CA THR A 50 -12.79 10.02 -7.62
C THR A 50 -12.68 9.02 -8.76
N GLU A 51 -12.57 9.47 -10.01
CA GLU A 51 -12.39 8.60 -11.17
C GLU A 51 -11.07 7.82 -11.16
N ASP A 52 -10.04 8.38 -10.52
CA ASP A 52 -8.74 7.72 -10.39
C ASP A 52 -8.72 6.61 -9.32
N ILE A 53 -9.70 6.62 -8.41
CA ILE A 53 -9.75 5.73 -7.23
C ILE A 53 -10.97 4.78 -7.25
N PRO A 54 -11.68 4.58 -8.32
CA PRO A 54 -13.06 4.09 -8.45
C PRO A 54 -13.94 4.32 -7.20
N LEU A 55 -14.22 5.59 -6.94
CA LEU A 55 -15.05 6.08 -5.84
C LEU A 55 -16.27 6.79 -6.43
N ILE A 56 -17.45 6.64 -5.83
CA ILE A 56 -18.65 7.34 -6.35
C ILE A 56 -18.45 8.86 -6.37
N GLU A 57 -19.09 9.52 -7.33
CA GLU A 57 -19.01 10.97 -7.51
C GLU A 57 -19.48 11.75 -6.27
N GLY A 58 -18.85 12.90 -6.01
CA GLY A 58 -19.19 13.80 -4.91
C GLY A 58 -18.49 13.51 -3.59
N LEU A 59 -17.75 12.40 -3.46
CA LEU A 59 -16.94 12.13 -2.28
C LEU A 59 -15.54 12.78 -2.40
N ASN A 60 -14.98 13.13 -1.24
CA ASN A 60 -13.59 13.55 -1.16
C ASN A 60 -12.69 12.34 -0.86
N PRO A 61 -11.81 11.91 -1.78
CA PRO A 61 -10.93 10.78 -1.54
C PRO A 61 -10.04 10.91 -0.29
N ARG A 62 -9.71 12.15 0.09
CA ARG A 62 -8.90 12.44 1.27
C ARG A 62 -9.69 12.47 2.58
N LYS A 63 -11.01 12.25 2.54
CA LYS A 63 -11.88 12.26 3.72
C LYS A 63 -13.16 11.48 3.43
N VAL A 64 -13.05 10.15 3.40
CA VAL A 64 -14.21 9.27 3.19
C VAL A 64 -14.78 8.83 4.53
N SER A 65 -16.00 9.27 4.83
CA SER A 65 -16.74 8.87 6.03
C SER A 65 -17.64 7.70 5.71
N ILE A 66 -17.50 6.60 6.45
CA ILE A 66 -18.40 5.44 6.39
C ILE A 66 -19.14 5.36 7.72
N ASP A 67 -20.45 5.47 7.71
CA ASP A 67 -21.31 5.66 8.89
C ASP A 67 -21.00 4.72 10.06
N PHE A 68 -20.83 3.43 9.78
CA PHE A 68 -20.57 2.45 10.84
C PHE A 68 -19.11 2.42 11.34
N LEU A 69 -18.19 3.20 10.72
CA LEU A 69 -16.77 3.30 11.11
C LEU A 69 -16.42 4.66 11.69
N GLU A 70 -17.11 5.72 11.27
CA GLU A 70 -16.73 7.10 11.56
C GLU A 70 -16.54 7.37 13.06
N LYS A 71 -17.44 6.84 13.88
CA LYS A 71 -17.40 7.05 15.33
C LYS A 71 -16.19 6.39 16.00
N GLU A 72 -15.74 5.26 15.49
CA GLU A 72 -14.67 4.44 16.10
C GLU A 72 -13.31 4.70 15.45
N TYR A 73 -13.29 4.85 14.12
CA TYR A 73 -12.04 4.92 13.34
C TYR A 73 -11.88 6.23 12.55
N GLY A 74 -12.87 7.13 12.60
CA GLY A 74 -12.83 8.40 11.87
C GLY A 74 -12.97 8.22 10.36
N ASN A 75 -12.34 9.12 9.60
CA ASN A 75 -12.40 9.09 8.15
C ASN A 75 -11.32 8.19 7.55
N GLY A 76 -11.65 7.54 6.43
CA GLY A 76 -10.69 6.84 5.60
C GLY A 76 -10.07 7.75 4.55
N TYR A 77 -8.86 7.41 4.10
CA TYR A 77 -8.10 8.11 3.08
C TYR A 77 -7.89 7.18 1.89
N CYS A 78 -8.35 7.56 0.71
CA CYS A 78 -8.25 6.73 -0.48
C CYS A 78 -7.02 7.06 -1.31
N VAL A 79 -6.29 6.02 -1.72
CA VAL A 79 -5.12 6.11 -2.60
C VAL A 79 -5.13 4.95 -3.59
N ASN A 80 -4.82 5.23 -4.86
CA ASN A 80 -4.63 4.21 -5.89
C ASN A 80 -3.15 4.18 -6.31
N VAL A 81 -2.50 3.04 -6.16
CA VAL A 81 -1.11 2.76 -6.59
C VAL A 81 -1.05 1.68 -7.68
N GLY A 82 -2.13 1.57 -8.45
CA GLY A 82 -2.38 0.53 -9.45
C GLY A 82 -3.60 -0.33 -9.09
N ASN A 83 -4.06 -0.24 -7.87
CA ASN A 83 -5.33 -0.74 -7.34
C ASN A 83 -5.82 0.19 -6.22
N PRO A 84 -7.14 0.28 -5.96
CA PRO A 84 -7.70 1.18 -4.98
C PRO A 84 -7.51 0.68 -3.55
N HIS A 85 -7.13 1.59 -2.65
CA HIS A 85 -6.99 1.36 -1.21
C HIS A 85 -7.76 2.42 -0.44
N ILE A 86 -8.35 2.03 0.71
CA ILE A 86 -8.79 2.95 1.76
C ILE A 86 -8.02 2.65 3.04
N ILE A 87 -7.47 3.70 3.66
CA ILE A 87 -6.59 3.61 4.82
C ILE A 87 -7.24 4.34 6.00
N TYR A 88 -7.35 3.66 7.14
CA TYR A 88 -7.76 4.23 8.43
C TYR A 88 -6.56 4.27 9.36
N PHE A 89 -6.23 5.45 9.89
CA PHE A 89 -5.19 5.59 10.91
C PHE A 89 -5.80 5.41 12.29
N VAL A 90 -5.26 4.44 13.06
CA VAL A 90 -5.80 4.01 14.35
C VAL A 90 -4.68 3.91 15.40
N LYS A 91 -5.07 3.90 16.68
CA LYS A 91 -4.10 3.79 17.79
C LYS A 91 -3.49 2.39 17.93
N ASP A 92 -4.23 1.36 17.51
CA ASP A 92 -3.80 -0.04 17.62
C ASP A 92 -4.51 -0.84 16.50
N CYS A 93 -3.75 -1.16 15.45
CA CYS A 93 -4.31 -1.83 14.28
C CYS A 93 -4.56 -3.33 14.54
N GLU A 94 -3.94 -3.93 15.56
CA GLU A 94 -4.13 -5.34 15.88
C GLU A 94 -5.44 -5.60 16.60
N LYS A 95 -6.00 -4.59 17.31
CA LYS A 95 -7.31 -4.68 17.95
C LYS A 95 -8.48 -4.60 17.00
N VAL A 96 -8.26 -4.20 15.76
CA VAL A 96 -9.32 -4.12 14.76
C VAL A 96 -9.71 -5.51 14.28
N ASP A 97 -10.98 -5.88 14.45
CA ASP A 97 -11.52 -7.12 13.86
C ASP A 97 -11.70 -6.96 12.35
N ILE A 98 -10.58 -7.02 11.63
CA ILE A 98 -10.55 -6.81 10.18
C ILE A 98 -11.35 -7.87 9.41
N LYS A 99 -11.51 -9.08 9.97
CA LYS A 99 -12.32 -10.14 9.35
C LYS A 99 -13.81 -9.80 9.35
N LYS A 100 -14.26 -9.03 10.34
CA LYS A 100 -15.64 -8.57 10.43
C LYS A 100 -15.87 -7.27 9.64
N ILE A 101 -14.90 -6.35 9.67
CA ILE A 101 -15.00 -5.00 9.09
C ILE A 101 -14.61 -5.01 7.61
N GLY A 102 -13.51 -5.68 7.26
CA GLY A 102 -12.93 -5.69 5.92
C GLY A 102 -13.91 -5.99 4.81
N PRO A 103 -14.68 -7.10 4.86
CA PRO A 103 -15.66 -7.42 3.81
C PRO A 103 -16.78 -6.40 3.68
N LYS A 104 -17.17 -5.71 4.77
CA LYS A 104 -18.20 -4.67 4.74
C LYS A 104 -17.71 -3.41 4.05
N VAL A 105 -16.44 -3.03 4.29
CA VAL A 105 -15.81 -1.86 3.64
C VAL A 105 -15.46 -2.18 2.21
N GLU A 106 -14.87 -3.35 1.94
CA GLU A 106 -14.56 -3.79 0.57
C GLU A 106 -15.75 -3.64 -0.37
N ASN A 107 -16.94 -4.04 0.09
CA ASN A 107 -18.18 -4.07 -0.69
C ASN A 107 -19.11 -2.86 -0.42
N TYR A 108 -18.60 -1.81 0.26
CA TYR A 108 -19.43 -0.66 0.57
C TYR A 108 -19.80 0.10 -0.72
N HIS A 109 -21.03 0.59 -0.79
CA HIS A 109 -21.58 1.18 -2.02
C HIS A 109 -20.79 2.37 -2.59
N PHE A 110 -19.88 2.96 -1.78
CA PHE A 110 -18.96 4.00 -2.25
C PHE A 110 -17.91 3.48 -3.24
N PHE A 111 -17.65 2.17 -3.26
CA PHE A 111 -16.58 1.55 -4.05
C PHE A 111 -17.16 0.58 -5.10
N PRO A 112 -17.58 1.06 -6.28
CA PRO A 112 -18.22 0.22 -7.31
C PRO A 112 -17.33 -0.93 -7.82
N GLU A 113 -16.00 -0.75 -7.78
CA GLU A 113 -15.00 -1.77 -8.12
C GLU A 113 -14.43 -2.48 -6.89
N ARG A 114 -15.02 -2.29 -5.70
CA ARG A 114 -14.50 -2.73 -4.41
C ARG A 114 -13.14 -2.09 -4.07
N VAL A 115 -12.67 -2.23 -2.85
CA VAL A 115 -11.47 -1.56 -2.34
C VAL A 115 -10.67 -2.48 -1.42
N ASN A 116 -9.34 -2.32 -1.39
CA ASN A 116 -8.48 -2.88 -0.35
C ASN A 116 -8.57 -2.01 0.91
N VAL A 117 -8.62 -2.62 2.08
CA VAL A 117 -8.82 -1.92 3.36
C VAL A 117 -7.60 -2.09 4.23
N THR A 118 -7.07 -1.00 4.76
CA THR A 118 -5.92 -1.00 5.67
C THR A 118 -6.23 -0.22 6.92
N PHE A 119 -5.97 -0.83 8.08
CA PHE A 119 -5.87 -0.14 9.36
C PHE A 119 -4.40 0.01 9.71
N ALA A 120 -3.95 1.25 9.92
CA ALA A 120 -2.55 1.61 10.10
C ALA A 120 -2.33 2.26 11.46
N GLU A 121 -1.33 1.78 12.19
CA GLU A 121 -0.84 2.32 13.46
C GLU A 121 0.50 2.98 13.20
N VAL A 122 0.59 4.28 13.41
CA VAL A 122 1.83 5.05 13.23
C VAL A 122 2.53 5.16 14.57
N ALA A 123 3.82 4.81 14.60
CA ALA A 123 4.65 4.98 15.79
C ALA A 123 4.99 6.46 16.03
N ASP A 124 5.39 6.80 17.25
CA ASP A 124 5.71 8.18 17.67
C ASP A 124 6.83 8.82 16.83
N ASP A 125 7.71 8.02 16.23
CA ASP A 125 8.80 8.48 15.36
C ASP A 125 8.34 8.89 13.95
N CYS A 126 7.06 8.67 13.61
CA CYS A 126 6.46 8.93 12.30
C CYS A 126 7.15 8.22 11.11
N THR A 127 8.02 7.24 11.38
CA THR A 127 8.79 6.48 10.37
C THR A 127 8.48 4.99 10.38
N ASN A 128 7.89 4.49 11.46
CA ASN A 128 7.47 3.10 11.58
C ASN A 128 5.94 3.01 11.64
N ILE A 129 5.37 2.13 10.80
CA ILE A 129 3.92 1.96 10.66
C ILE A 129 3.61 0.47 10.72
N LYS A 130 2.74 0.04 11.63
CA LYS A 130 2.16 -1.30 11.61
C LYS A 130 0.86 -1.28 10.81
N VAL A 131 0.57 -2.34 10.06
CA VAL A 131 -0.64 -2.43 9.25
C VAL A 131 -1.35 -3.77 9.41
N ASN A 132 -2.68 -3.70 9.41
CA ASN A 132 -3.58 -4.83 9.30
C ASN A 132 -4.39 -4.66 8.01
N VAL A 133 -4.30 -5.63 7.08
CA VAL A 133 -4.76 -5.46 5.70
C VAL A 133 -5.79 -6.50 5.32
N TRP A 134 -6.87 -6.05 4.69
CA TRP A 134 -7.86 -6.84 3.99
C TRP A 134 -7.75 -6.53 2.49
N GLU A 135 -7.33 -7.51 1.70
CA GLU A 135 -7.20 -7.34 0.26
C GLU A 135 -8.50 -7.70 -0.48
N ARG A 136 -8.86 -6.87 -1.42
CA ARG A 136 -10.00 -7.03 -2.30
C ARG A 136 -10.00 -8.40 -3.00
N GLY A 137 -11.02 -9.21 -2.69
CA GLY A 137 -11.18 -10.55 -3.25
C GLY A 137 -10.29 -11.65 -2.66
N ALA A 138 -9.35 -11.31 -1.76
CA ALA A 138 -8.44 -12.26 -1.13
C ALA A 138 -8.61 -12.37 0.40
N GLY A 139 -9.18 -11.36 1.02
CA GLY A 139 -9.38 -11.34 2.47
C GLY A 139 -8.18 -10.81 3.24
N GLN A 140 -8.06 -11.20 4.53
CA GLN A 140 -6.92 -10.80 5.34
C GLN A 140 -5.64 -11.49 4.85
N THR A 141 -4.64 -10.71 4.48
CA THR A 141 -3.35 -11.20 3.98
C THR A 141 -2.21 -10.87 4.93
N LYS A 142 -1.10 -11.61 4.79
CA LYS A 142 0.08 -11.47 5.65
C LYS A 142 0.99 -10.31 5.24
N ALA A 143 0.95 -9.90 3.97
CA ALA A 143 1.70 -8.78 3.42
C ALA A 143 1.07 -8.32 2.10
N CYS A 144 1.01 -7.00 1.90
CA CYS A 144 0.51 -6.37 0.68
C CYS A 144 1.36 -5.15 0.34
N GLY A 145 2.18 -5.24 -0.72
CA GLY A 145 3.09 -4.16 -1.11
C GLY A 145 2.38 -2.88 -1.52
N THR A 146 1.25 -2.99 -2.23
CA THR A 146 0.46 -1.81 -2.62
C THR A 146 -0.24 -1.16 -1.43
N ALA A 147 -0.66 -1.94 -0.44
CA ALA A 147 -1.20 -1.39 0.81
C ALA A 147 -0.14 -0.58 1.58
N ALA A 148 1.11 -1.10 1.66
CA ALA A 148 2.21 -0.35 2.26
C ALA A 148 2.45 0.99 1.56
N CYS A 149 2.52 0.98 0.22
CA CYS A 149 2.69 2.19 -0.58
C CYS A 149 1.55 3.20 -0.36
N ALA A 150 0.30 2.75 -0.46
CA ALA A 150 -0.87 3.59 -0.25
C ALA A 150 -0.91 4.19 1.17
N THR A 151 -0.51 3.41 2.18
CA THR A 151 -0.47 3.86 3.58
C THR A 151 0.54 5.00 3.79
N VAL A 152 1.76 4.89 3.25
CA VAL A 152 2.76 5.96 3.39
C VAL A 152 2.35 7.22 2.64
N VAL A 153 1.79 7.09 1.43
CA VAL A 153 1.26 8.23 0.68
C VAL A 153 0.15 8.92 1.47
N ALA A 154 -0.85 8.18 1.96
CA ALA A 154 -1.95 8.73 2.76
C ALA A 154 -1.44 9.39 4.05
N GLY A 155 -0.53 8.73 4.77
CA GLY A 155 0.06 9.24 6.01
C GLY A 155 0.83 10.55 5.80
N TYR A 156 1.67 10.61 4.78
CA TYR A 156 2.43 11.82 4.45
C TYR A 156 1.52 13.00 4.07
N LEU A 157 0.53 12.76 3.19
CA LEU A 157 -0.41 13.80 2.76
C LEU A 157 -1.26 14.36 3.91
N ASN A 158 -1.46 13.58 4.96
CA ASN A 158 -2.19 13.96 6.17
C ASN A 158 -1.26 14.35 7.33
N GLN A 159 0.05 14.53 7.08
CA GLN A 159 1.05 14.97 8.06
C GLN A 159 1.17 14.02 9.28
N LEU A 160 0.84 12.76 9.10
CA LEU A 160 0.92 11.71 10.13
C LEU A 160 2.24 10.95 10.09
N THR A 161 2.89 10.91 8.92
CA THR A 161 4.13 10.16 8.72
C THR A 161 5.16 10.96 7.93
N ASN A 162 6.41 10.53 7.97
CA ASN A 162 7.44 11.00 7.06
C ASN A 162 7.23 10.42 5.65
N LYS A 163 7.91 10.99 4.65
CA LYS A 163 7.89 10.50 3.27
C LYS A 163 8.61 9.16 3.06
N SER A 164 9.44 8.76 4.02
CA SER A 164 10.16 7.48 4.04
C SER A 164 9.79 6.76 5.33
N CYS A 165 9.20 5.57 5.21
CA CYS A 165 8.72 4.78 6.34
C CYS A 165 8.99 3.29 6.15
N ASN A 166 9.18 2.59 7.27
CA ASN A 166 9.12 1.14 7.33
C ASN A 166 7.69 0.71 7.67
N VAL A 167 7.07 -0.05 6.78
CA VAL A 167 5.74 -0.60 6.97
C VAL A 167 5.85 -2.05 7.41
N HIS A 168 5.39 -2.33 8.63
CA HIS A 168 5.50 -3.62 9.29
C HIS A 168 4.23 -4.45 9.12
N PHE A 169 4.41 -5.67 8.64
CA PHE A 169 3.42 -6.74 8.58
C PHE A 169 3.78 -7.82 9.61
N LYS A 170 2.91 -8.80 9.81
CA LYS A 170 3.20 -9.94 10.69
C LYS A 170 4.44 -10.75 10.31
N GLU A 171 4.80 -10.78 9.03
CA GLU A 171 5.89 -11.62 8.50
C GLU A 171 7.05 -10.81 7.89
N GLY A 172 7.20 -9.54 8.27
CA GLY A 172 8.32 -8.71 7.80
C GLY A 172 7.93 -7.27 7.56
N ALA A 173 8.87 -6.51 7.00
CA ALA A 173 8.69 -5.10 6.73
C ALA A 173 9.08 -4.74 5.30
N LEU A 174 8.54 -3.63 4.81
CA LEU A 174 8.90 -2.98 3.56
C LEU A 174 9.27 -1.54 3.83
N GLU A 175 10.37 -1.09 3.25
CA GLU A 175 10.69 0.33 3.20
C GLU A 175 9.94 0.97 2.02
N ILE A 176 9.20 2.03 2.30
CA ILE A 176 8.44 2.79 1.32
C ILE A 176 8.95 4.23 1.31
N VAL A 177 9.24 4.73 0.12
CA VAL A 177 9.63 6.13 -0.08
C VAL A 177 8.67 6.79 -1.06
N PHE A 178 8.01 7.86 -0.61
CA PHE A 178 7.24 8.74 -1.48
C PHE A 178 8.13 9.91 -1.93
N ASP A 179 8.67 9.82 -3.13
CA ASP A 179 9.56 10.83 -3.70
C ASP A 179 8.78 12.06 -4.16
N MET A 180 8.96 13.17 -3.45
CA MET A 180 8.27 14.43 -3.75
C MET A 180 8.80 15.16 -4.99
N GLY A 181 10.03 14.85 -5.42
CA GLY A 181 10.64 15.45 -6.63
C GLY A 181 10.01 14.91 -7.91
N GLY A 182 9.77 13.61 -7.96
CA GLY A 182 9.17 12.93 -9.11
C GLY A 182 7.71 12.51 -8.89
N GLY A 183 7.18 12.65 -7.67
CA GLY A 183 5.83 12.20 -7.31
C GLY A 183 5.68 10.67 -7.26
N LYS A 184 6.76 9.91 -7.41
CA LYS A 184 6.74 8.45 -7.47
C LYS A 184 6.80 7.79 -6.10
N VAL A 185 6.32 6.56 -6.03
CA VAL A 185 6.46 5.70 -4.84
C VAL A 185 7.43 4.57 -5.15
N TYR A 186 8.42 4.40 -4.27
CA TYR A 186 9.37 3.29 -4.31
C TYR A 186 9.12 2.34 -3.16
N MET A 187 9.15 1.04 -3.45
CA MET A 187 8.99 -0.02 -2.48
C MET A 187 10.24 -0.88 -2.46
N THR A 188 10.93 -0.94 -1.33
CA THR A 188 12.10 -1.76 -1.11
C THR A 188 11.79 -2.89 -0.11
N GLY A 189 12.26 -4.08 -0.40
CA GLY A 189 12.11 -5.19 0.55
C GLY A 189 12.87 -6.44 0.14
N PRO A 190 12.99 -7.37 1.08
CA PRO A 190 13.72 -8.60 0.86
C PRO A 190 13.00 -9.52 -0.13
N VAL A 191 13.78 -10.41 -0.74
CA VAL A 191 13.29 -11.59 -1.45
C VAL A 191 13.67 -12.83 -0.66
N SER A 192 12.72 -13.77 -0.55
CA SER A 192 13.00 -15.10 0.03
C SER A 192 13.58 -16.02 -1.03
N ASP A 193 14.34 -17.01 -0.59
CA ASP A 193 14.76 -18.09 -1.49
C ASP A 193 13.53 -18.80 -2.07
N ILE A 194 13.54 -18.96 -3.39
CA ILE A 194 12.55 -19.78 -4.07
C ILE A 194 13.00 -21.23 -3.87
N LYS A 195 12.23 -21.97 -3.10
CA LYS A 195 12.44 -23.42 -2.94
C LYS A 195 11.79 -24.16 -4.09
#